data_0c1b2b1e9dd62e539a471f67608d540b
#
_entry.id   0c1b2b1e9dd62e539a471f67608d540b
#
_cell.length_a   1.000
_cell.length_b   1.000
_cell.length_c   1.000
_cell.angle_alpha   90.00
_cell.angle_beta   90.00
_cell.angle_gamma   90.00
#
_symmetry.space_group_name_H-M   'P 1'
#
loop_
_entity.id
_entity.type
_entity.pdbx_description
1 polymer ?
#
loop_
_entity_poly.entity_id
_entity_poly.type
_entity_poly.pdbx_seq_one_letter_code
_entity_poly.pdbx_strand_id
1 'polypeptide(L)' 'MVQSLLENEKKPDVYELGVAEGIKETLALRGFTKEKILNSTVSNLAETLQIDYYVALIIYNSAKKI' A
#
# COMPACT_ATOMS: atom_id res chain seq x y z
N MET A 1 -7.57 -27.65 -5.27
CA MET A 1 -7.52 -27.21 -4.99
C MET A 1 -7.38 -26.57 -4.44
N VAL A 2 -7.29 -26.56 -4.32
CA VAL A 2 -7.29 -25.91 -3.87
C VAL A 2 -6.57 -25.39 -3.33
N GLN A 3 -5.97 -25.52 -3.16
CA GLN A 3 -5.37 -24.94 -2.69
C GLN A 3 -4.93 -24.01 -2.82
N SER A 4 -4.47 -24.14 -3.53
CA SER A 4 -4.04 -23.02 -3.97
C SER A 4 -4.67 -21.98 -3.41
N LEU A 5 -5.65 -22.18 -3.10
CA LEU A 5 -6.25 -21.25 -2.48
C LEU A 5 -5.43 -20.72 -1.49
N LEU A 6 -4.73 -21.49 -0.89
CA LEU A 6 -3.98 -21.07 0.13
C LEU A 6 -3.10 -19.98 -0.18
N GLU A 7 -2.36 -20.11 -1.17
CA GLU A 7 -1.47 -19.09 -1.45
C GLU A 7 -2.16 -17.93 -1.86
N ASN A 8 -3.31 -18.07 -2.29
CA ASN A 8 -4.02 -16.95 -2.68
C ASN A 8 -4.38 -16.15 -1.54
N GLU A 9 -4.33 -16.69 -0.39
CA GLU A 9 -4.70 -15.98 0.71
C GLU A 9 -3.64 -15.06 1.17
N LYS A 10 -2.47 -15.11 0.62
CA LYS A 10 -1.47 -14.22 1.02
C LYS A 10 -1.87 -12.84 0.65
N LYS A 11 -1.98 -11.96 1.59
CA LYS A 11 -2.37 -10.60 1.34
C LYS A 11 -1.20 -9.77 0.84
N PRO A 12 -1.47 -8.74 0.05
CA PRO A 12 -0.42 -7.83 -0.37
C PRO A 12 0.25 -7.22 0.85
N ASP A 13 1.53 -6.88 0.71
CA ASP A 13 2.28 -6.37 1.85
C ASP A 13 1.78 -5.01 2.31
N VAL A 14 1.02 -4.28 1.50
CA VAL A 14 0.47 -3.01 1.93
C VAL A 14 -0.47 -3.17 3.11
N TYR A 15 -0.99 -4.37 3.35
CA TYR A 15 -1.85 -4.59 4.50
C TYR A 15 -1.08 -4.57 5.81
N GLU A 16 0.25 -4.54 5.74
CA GLU A 16 1.05 -4.43 6.94
C GLU A 16 1.35 -2.99 7.31
N LEU A 17 0.91 -2.05 6.50
CA LEU A 17 1.16 -0.65 6.79
C LEU A 17 0.32 -0.21 7.98
N GLY A 18 0.85 0.75 8.73
CA GLY A 18 0.12 1.28 9.87
C GLY A 18 -0.80 2.41 9.48
N VAL A 19 -1.67 2.17 8.52
CA VAL A 19 -2.60 3.20 8.04
C VAL A 19 -4.01 2.64 8.07
N ALA A 20 -4.97 3.49 7.78
CA ALA A 20 -6.38 3.09 7.84
C ALA A 20 -6.68 1.98 6.84
N GLU A 21 -7.64 1.15 7.19
CA GLU A 21 -7.98 -0.01 6.38
C GLU A 21 -8.39 0.37 4.96
N GLY A 22 -9.17 1.41 4.82
CA GLY A 22 -9.62 1.86 3.50
C GLY A 22 -8.45 2.27 2.61
N ILE A 23 -7.41 2.83 3.21
CA ILE A 23 -6.24 3.23 2.46
C ILE A 23 -5.49 1.99 2.00
N LYS A 24 -5.38 0.98 2.86
CA LYS A 24 -4.73 -0.27 2.48
C LYS A 24 -5.44 -0.91 1.30
N GLU A 25 -6.76 -0.91 1.35
CA GLU A 25 -7.54 -1.50 0.27
C GLU A 25 -7.33 -0.76 -1.03
N THR A 26 -7.32 0.56 -0.96
CA THR A 26 -7.10 1.37 -2.16
C THR A 26 -5.72 1.07 -2.74
N LEU A 27 -4.70 0.96 -1.90
CA LEU A 27 -3.37 0.66 -2.38
C LEU A 27 -3.32 -0.71 -3.05
N ALA A 28 -3.96 -1.68 -2.43
CA ALA A 28 -3.96 -3.03 -2.98
C ALA A 28 -4.69 -3.07 -4.32
N LEU A 29 -5.83 -2.38 -4.41
CA LEU A 29 -6.59 -2.35 -5.64
C LEU A 29 -5.83 -1.67 -6.77
N ARG A 30 -4.99 -0.72 -6.44
CA ARG A 30 -4.21 -0.02 -7.44
C ARG A 30 -2.90 -0.70 -7.74
N GLY A 31 -2.66 -1.86 -7.13
CA GLY A 31 -1.47 -2.64 -7.41
C GLY A 31 -0.22 -2.13 -6.72
N PHE A 32 -0.37 -1.34 -5.67
CA PHE A 32 0.79 -0.85 -4.95
C PHE A 32 1.35 -1.92 -4.04
N THR A 33 2.67 -1.92 -3.90
CA THR A 33 3.37 -2.78 -2.96
C THR A 33 4.26 -1.87 -2.13
N LYS A 34 4.84 -2.41 -1.08
CA LYS A 34 5.79 -1.64 -0.27
C LYS A 34 6.90 -1.11 -1.17
N GLU A 35 7.42 -1.96 -2.04
CA GLU A 35 8.52 -1.57 -2.90
C GLU A 35 8.10 -0.45 -3.84
N LYS A 36 6.92 -0.53 -4.40
CA LYS A 36 6.43 0.48 -5.29
C LYS A 36 6.28 1.81 -4.59
N ILE A 37 5.80 1.77 -3.35
CA ILE A 37 5.64 2.97 -2.56
C ILE A 37 6.99 3.61 -2.31
N LEU A 38 7.98 2.82 -1.90
CA LEU A 38 9.30 3.35 -1.58
C LEU A 38 10.04 3.86 -2.81
N ASN A 39 9.69 3.36 -3.98
CA ASN A 39 10.30 3.82 -5.20
C ASN A 39 9.61 5.06 -5.77
N SER A 40 8.52 5.49 -5.15
CA SER A 40 7.83 6.70 -5.58
C SER A 40 8.22 7.84 -4.66
N THR A 41 7.89 9.05 -5.07
CA THR A 41 8.06 10.18 -4.16
C THR A 41 6.73 10.39 -3.45
N VAL A 42 6.75 11.12 -2.34
CA VAL A 42 5.52 11.40 -1.61
C VAL A 42 4.57 12.21 -2.50
N SER A 43 5.12 13.14 -3.28
CA SER A 43 4.29 13.94 -4.19
C SER A 43 3.61 13.07 -5.24
N ASN A 44 4.34 12.10 -5.78
CA ASN A 44 3.77 11.21 -6.77
C ASN A 44 2.69 10.34 -6.15
N LEU A 45 2.88 9.88 -4.94
CA LEU A 45 1.86 9.07 -4.27
C LEU A 45 0.59 9.90 -4.08
N ALA A 46 0.76 11.15 -3.64
CA ALA A 46 -0.39 12.01 -3.42
C ALA A 46 -1.16 12.22 -4.72
N GLU A 47 -0.46 12.48 -5.80
CA GLU A 47 -1.11 12.69 -7.07
C GLU A 47 -1.76 11.44 -7.61
N THR A 48 -1.05 10.34 -7.59
CA THR A 48 -1.57 9.10 -8.14
C THR A 48 -2.78 8.60 -7.38
N LEU A 49 -2.74 8.72 -6.06
CA LEU A 49 -3.84 8.24 -5.23
C LEU A 49 -4.90 9.30 -5.01
N GLN A 50 -4.61 10.53 -5.44
CA GLN A 50 -5.53 11.66 -5.27
C GLN A 50 -5.85 11.86 -3.80
N ILE A 51 -4.81 11.91 -2.99
CA ILE A 51 -4.96 12.11 -1.55
C ILE A 51 -4.10 13.27 -1.11
N ASP A 52 -4.36 13.74 0.10
CA ASP A 52 -3.60 14.82 0.69
C ASP A 52 -2.14 14.42 0.81
N TYR A 53 -1.26 15.38 0.66
CA TYR A 53 0.17 15.15 0.77
C TYR A 53 0.52 14.53 2.12
N TYR A 54 -0.13 14.96 3.19
CA TYR A 54 0.18 14.41 4.51
C TYR A 54 -0.22 12.95 4.62
N VAL A 55 -1.30 12.57 3.96
CA VAL A 55 -1.72 11.19 3.97
C VAL A 55 -0.70 10.35 3.20
N ALA A 56 -0.23 10.88 2.07
CA ALA A 56 0.79 10.18 1.30
C ALA A 56 2.08 10.06 2.10
N LEU A 57 2.41 11.06 2.88
CA LEU A 57 3.61 11.03 3.70
C LEU A 57 3.50 9.95 4.76
N ILE A 58 2.33 9.79 5.36
CA ILE A 58 2.10 8.75 6.34
C ILE A 58 2.27 7.38 5.71
N ILE A 59 1.74 7.21 4.51
CA ILE A 59 1.86 5.94 3.80
C ILE A 59 3.34 5.63 3.52
N TYR A 60 4.05 6.62 3.02
CA TYR A 60 5.45 6.43 2.69
C TYR A 60 6.27 6.08 3.93
N ASN A 61 6.04 6.80 5.02
CA ASN A 61 6.77 6.55 6.25
C ASN A 61 6.42 5.18 6.85
N SER A 62 5.17 4.76 6.71
CA SER A 62 4.78 3.45 7.19
C SER A 62 5.49 2.36 6.39
N ALA A 63 5.61 2.55 5.09
CA ALA A 63 6.28 1.57 4.26
C ALA A 63 7.76 1.44 4.63
N LYS A 64 8.37 2.52 5.08
CA LYS A 64 9.76 2.47 5.48
C LYS A 64 9.96 1.67 6.76
N LYS A 65 8.93 1.52 7.55
CA LYS A 65 9.04 0.83 8.83
C LYS A 65 8.77 -0.66 8.78
N ILE A 66 8.24 -1.16 7.71
CA ILE A 66 7.91 -2.59 7.65
C ILE A 66 8.89 -3.40 6.79
#